data_21979fbdc9268d7d7c5862016ed3130a
#
_entry.id   21979fbdc9268d7d7c5862016ed3130a
#
_cell.length_a   1.000
_cell.length_b   1.000
_cell.length_c   1.000
_cell.angle_alpha   90.00
_cell.angle_beta   90.00
_cell.angle_gamma   90.00
#
_symmetry.space_group_name_H-M   'P 1'
#
loop_
_entity.id
_entity.type
_entity.pdbx_description
1 polymer ?
#
loop_
_entity_poly.entity_id
_entity_poly.type
_entity_poly.pdbx_seq_one_letter_code
_entity_poly.pdbx_strand_id
1 'polypeptide(L)'
;YGFNKPEWQQYLIYIGGMLHGDFGTSFQYSNQPVSSLIGARLGASMQLGLQALILGVVLGVIVGAIAAVKQGTWVDSTATVISIIGKSVPNFVLAVLLQYYIGLKLGLFPLAGWGQFSQTIMPTIALAVGPFAETARFIRTSMVDTLSSDYIELGKAKGLSRMEVIRKHAMRNSMIPLVTLIGPYAVALMTGSMVIEN
;
A
#
# COMPACT_ATOMS: atom_id res chain seq x y z
N TYR A 1 5.81 -3.12 -35.46
CA TYR A 1 6.06 -1.81 -34.81
C TYR A 1 6.27 -0.67 -35.83
N GLY A 2 6.55 -0.96 -37.09
CA GLY A 2 6.72 0.08 -38.11
C GLY A 2 7.97 0.95 -37.93
N PHE A 3 9.08 0.37 -37.51
CA PHE A 3 10.37 1.07 -37.26
C PHE A 3 10.92 1.85 -38.44
N ASN A 4 10.42 1.57 -39.64
CA ASN A 4 10.75 2.28 -40.87
C ASN A 4 9.92 3.59 -41.05
N LYS A 5 8.99 3.88 -40.13
CA LYS A 5 8.11 5.05 -40.21
C LYS A 5 8.58 6.15 -39.26
N PRO A 6 8.16 7.42 -39.48
CA PRO A 6 8.40 8.51 -38.52
C PRO A 6 7.85 8.17 -37.11
N GLU A 7 8.51 8.66 -36.05
CA GLU A 7 8.19 8.35 -34.65
C GLU A 7 6.72 8.61 -34.28
N TRP A 8 6.13 9.69 -34.77
CA TRP A 8 4.72 9.99 -34.52
C TRP A 8 3.75 8.95 -35.11
N GLN A 9 4.12 8.32 -36.28
CA GLN A 9 3.32 7.25 -36.86
C GLN A 9 3.49 5.95 -36.06
N GLN A 10 4.69 5.65 -35.60
CA GLN A 10 4.94 4.50 -34.71
C GLN A 10 4.11 4.61 -33.43
N TYR A 11 4.07 5.81 -32.84
CA TYR A 11 3.25 6.10 -31.66
C TYR A 11 1.76 5.86 -31.92
N LEU A 12 1.21 6.36 -33.02
CA LEU A 12 -0.20 6.17 -33.37
C LEU A 12 -0.55 4.70 -33.63
N ILE A 13 0.33 3.96 -34.29
CA ILE A 13 0.16 2.50 -34.51
C ILE A 13 0.15 1.77 -33.17
N TYR A 14 1.08 2.09 -32.27
CA TYR A 14 1.17 1.46 -30.97
C TYR A 14 -0.06 1.75 -30.10
N ILE A 15 -0.48 3.00 -30.00
CA ILE A 15 -1.69 3.39 -29.27
C ILE A 15 -2.94 2.73 -29.89
N GLY A 16 -3.03 2.70 -31.22
CA GLY A 16 -4.12 2.00 -31.91
C GLY A 16 -4.18 0.52 -31.54
N GLY A 17 -3.04 -0.17 -31.50
CA GLY A 17 -2.96 -1.56 -31.05
C GLY A 17 -3.40 -1.72 -29.60
N MET A 18 -2.90 -0.88 -28.71
CA MET A 18 -3.27 -0.90 -27.27
C MET A 18 -4.77 -0.77 -27.04
N LEU A 19 -5.46 0.10 -27.78
CA LEU A 19 -6.90 0.29 -27.67
C LEU A 19 -7.70 -0.97 -28.08
N HIS A 20 -7.10 -1.85 -28.87
CA HIS A 20 -7.66 -3.14 -29.25
C HIS A 20 -7.11 -4.33 -28.43
N GLY A 21 -6.33 -4.05 -27.36
CA GLY A 21 -5.73 -5.08 -26.52
C GLY A 21 -4.46 -5.72 -27.09
N ASP A 22 -3.94 -5.20 -28.19
CA ASP A 22 -2.66 -5.61 -28.76
C ASP A 22 -1.53 -4.71 -28.25
N PHE A 23 -0.76 -5.22 -27.28
CA PHE A 23 0.41 -4.55 -26.70
C PHE A 23 1.71 -4.88 -27.47
N GLY A 24 1.59 -5.59 -28.60
CA GLY A 24 2.73 -6.05 -29.37
C GLY A 24 3.45 -7.24 -28.73
N THR A 25 4.69 -7.46 -29.19
CA THR A 25 5.54 -8.58 -28.75
C THR A 25 6.74 -8.08 -27.95
N SER A 26 7.17 -8.88 -26.96
CA SER A 26 8.31 -8.55 -26.11
C SER A 26 9.62 -8.72 -26.85
N PHE A 27 10.49 -7.72 -26.77
CA PHE A 27 11.87 -7.82 -27.30
C PHE A 27 12.77 -8.67 -26.39
N GLN A 28 12.40 -8.85 -25.13
CA GLN A 28 13.20 -9.58 -24.15
C GLN A 28 12.82 -11.07 -24.08
N TYR A 29 11.57 -11.42 -24.35
CA TYR A 29 11.03 -12.77 -24.20
C TYR A 29 10.64 -13.38 -25.55
N SER A 30 11.61 -13.62 -26.42
CA SER A 30 11.45 -14.40 -27.66
C SER A 30 10.17 -14.11 -28.46
N ASN A 31 9.85 -12.84 -28.68
CA ASN A 31 8.64 -12.37 -29.37
C ASN A 31 7.30 -12.86 -28.79
N GLN A 32 7.25 -13.19 -27.50
CA GLN A 32 5.97 -13.52 -26.85
C GLN A 32 5.05 -12.29 -26.80
N PRO A 33 3.73 -12.45 -26.97
CA PRO A 33 2.78 -11.36 -26.81
C PRO A 33 2.89 -10.72 -25.43
N VAL A 34 2.99 -9.39 -25.35
CA VAL A 34 3.10 -8.67 -24.08
C VAL A 34 1.85 -8.89 -23.22
N SER A 35 0.66 -8.99 -23.86
CA SER A 35 -0.60 -9.30 -23.17
C SER A 35 -0.56 -10.62 -22.38
N SER A 36 0.06 -11.67 -22.92
CA SER A 36 0.19 -12.96 -22.24
C SER A 36 1.18 -12.89 -21.07
N LEU A 37 2.27 -12.12 -21.19
CA LEU A 37 3.24 -11.91 -20.13
C LEU A 37 2.63 -11.14 -18.95
N ILE A 38 1.86 -10.09 -19.26
CA ILE A 38 1.11 -9.32 -18.24
C ILE A 38 0.07 -10.23 -17.57
N GLY A 39 -0.75 -10.95 -18.36
CA GLY A 39 -1.81 -11.80 -17.83
C GLY A 39 -1.29 -12.91 -16.90
N ALA A 40 -0.13 -13.48 -17.20
CA ALA A 40 0.48 -14.51 -16.36
C ALA A 40 0.91 -14.01 -14.95
N ARG A 41 1.26 -12.73 -14.83
CA ARG A 41 1.81 -12.15 -13.58
C ARG A 41 0.81 -11.27 -12.84
N LEU A 42 -0.15 -10.67 -13.56
CA LEU A 42 -1.09 -9.71 -13.00
C LEU A 42 -1.89 -10.28 -11.82
N GLY A 43 -2.28 -11.57 -11.87
CA GLY A 43 -3.00 -12.23 -10.79
C GLY A 43 -2.23 -12.25 -9.47
N ALA A 44 -0.93 -12.56 -9.54
CA ALA A 44 -0.04 -12.57 -8.37
C ALA A 44 0.15 -11.15 -7.81
N SER A 45 0.44 -10.18 -8.67
CA SER A 45 0.59 -8.77 -8.30
C SER A 45 -0.66 -8.22 -7.64
N MET A 46 -1.84 -8.49 -8.22
CA MET A 46 -3.12 -8.05 -7.64
C MET A 46 -3.38 -8.67 -6.27
N GLN A 47 -3.09 -9.96 -6.11
CA GLN A 47 -3.26 -10.65 -4.84
C GLN A 47 -2.34 -10.07 -3.76
N LEU A 48 -1.05 -9.95 -4.02
CA LEU A 48 -0.07 -9.38 -3.09
C LEU A 48 -0.37 -7.91 -2.78
N GLY A 49 -0.70 -7.13 -3.80
CA GLY A 49 -1.05 -5.72 -3.64
C GLY A 49 -2.30 -5.53 -2.77
N LEU A 50 -3.34 -6.33 -2.98
CA LEU A 50 -4.55 -6.27 -2.17
C LEU A 50 -4.30 -6.70 -0.71
N GLN A 51 -3.57 -7.79 -0.50
CA GLN A 51 -3.18 -8.25 0.84
C GLN A 51 -2.38 -7.18 1.58
N ALA A 52 -1.37 -6.58 0.92
CA ALA A 52 -0.54 -5.53 1.47
C ALA A 52 -1.32 -4.25 1.79
N LEU A 53 -2.23 -3.86 0.90
CA LEU A 53 -3.09 -2.71 1.09
C LEU A 53 -3.99 -2.89 2.31
N ILE A 54 -4.69 -4.02 2.41
CA ILE A 54 -5.58 -4.32 3.54
C ILE A 54 -4.78 -4.34 4.85
N LEU A 55 -3.67 -5.07 4.89
CA LEU A 55 -2.82 -5.17 6.08
C LEU A 55 -2.29 -3.81 6.50
N GLY A 56 -1.72 -3.06 5.56
CA GLY A 56 -1.13 -1.74 5.83
C GLY A 56 -2.16 -0.71 6.28
N VAL A 57 -3.31 -0.64 5.60
CA VAL A 57 -4.38 0.30 5.95
C VAL A 57 -4.98 -0.02 7.32
N VAL A 58 -5.32 -1.29 7.58
CA VAL A 58 -5.91 -1.69 8.87
C VAL A 58 -4.97 -1.40 10.02
N LEU A 59 -3.71 -1.81 9.94
CA LEU A 59 -2.71 -1.53 10.97
C LEU A 59 -2.43 -0.04 11.09
N GLY A 60 -2.36 0.68 9.97
CA GLY A 60 -2.16 2.12 9.94
C GLY A 60 -3.29 2.89 10.63
N VAL A 61 -4.54 2.53 10.38
CA VAL A 61 -5.70 3.12 11.07
C VAL A 61 -5.63 2.88 12.57
N ILE A 62 -5.33 1.66 13.01
CA ILE A 62 -5.24 1.32 14.43
C ILE A 62 -4.12 2.11 15.11
N VAL A 63 -2.91 2.07 14.56
CA VAL A 63 -1.74 2.75 15.15
C VAL A 63 -1.90 4.26 15.10
N GLY A 64 -2.37 4.83 13.99
CA GLY A 64 -2.64 6.26 13.84
C GLY A 64 -3.69 6.77 14.83
N ALA A 65 -4.78 6.01 15.01
CA ALA A 65 -5.82 6.36 15.99
C ALA A 65 -5.30 6.31 17.43
N ILE A 66 -4.53 5.30 17.80
CA ILE A 66 -3.90 5.21 19.12
C ILE A 66 -2.95 6.39 19.34
N ALA A 67 -2.11 6.71 18.37
CA ALA A 67 -1.19 7.84 18.43
C ALA A 67 -1.93 9.17 18.60
N ALA A 68 -3.02 9.40 17.86
CA ALA A 68 -3.84 10.61 17.97
C ALA A 68 -4.47 10.77 19.36
N VAL A 69 -5.08 9.70 19.89
CA VAL A 69 -5.71 9.71 21.22
C VAL A 69 -4.69 9.92 22.35
N LYS A 70 -3.44 9.49 22.12
CA LYS A 70 -2.31 9.64 23.05
C LYS A 70 -1.32 10.71 22.59
N GLN A 71 -1.78 11.73 21.91
CA GLN A 71 -0.97 12.84 21.40
C GLN A 71 -0.04 13.40 22.48
N GLY A 72 1.22 13.68 22.12
CA GLY A 72 2.24 14.23 23.00
C GLY A 72 2.85 13.25 24.01
N THR A 73 2.46 11.97 23.99
CA THR A 73 3.06 10.93 24.82
C THR A 73 4.14 10.14 24.06
N TRP A 74 4.89 9.31 24.79
CA TRP A 74 5.87 8.41 24.16
C TRP A 74 5.25 7.44 23.12
N VAL A 75 3.98 7.05 23.30
CA VAL A 75 3.25 6.19 22.34
C VAL A 75 3.10 6.90 21.00
N ASP A 76 2.72 8.16 21.01
CA ASP A 76 2.61 9.00 19.81
C ASP A 76 3.96 9.16 19.12
N SER A 77 5.01 9.48 19.89
CA SER A 77 6.37 9.63 19.36
C SER A 77 6.87 8.33 18.72
N THR A 78 6.66 7.17 19.37
CA THR A 78 7.08 5.87 18.87
C THR A 78 6.34 5.51 17.58
N ALA A 79 5.01 5.69 17.53
CA ALA A 79 4.21 5.44 16.32
C ALA A 79 4.67 6.31 15.15
N THR A 80 5.00 7.58 15.43
CA THR A 80 5.53 8.52 14.42
C THR A 80 6.89 8.07 13.91
N VAL A 81 7.83 7.70 14.79
CA VAL A 81 9.16 7.22 14.42
C VAL A 81 9.08 5.95 13.58
N ILE A 82 8.24 4.97 13.98
CA ILE A 82 8.03 3.73 13.22
C ILE A 82 7.51 4.06 11.81
N SER A 83 6.55 4.98 11.69
CA SER A 83 6.01 5.40 10.40
C SER A 83 7.06 6.09 9.52
N ILE A 84 7.93 6.92 10.10
CA ILE A 84 9.03 7.57 9.36
C ILE A 84 10.02 6.52 8.85
N ILE A 85 10.47 5.62 9.71
CA ILE A 85 11.40 4.53 9.34
C ILE A 85 10.77 3.67 8.24
N GLY A 86 9.51 3.26 8.42
CA GLY A 86 8.80 2.44 7.44
C GLY A 86 8.71 3.09 6.06
N LYS A 87 8.55 4.41 5.99
CA LYS A 87 8.53 5.14 4.72
C LYS A 87 9.93 5.35 4.10
N SER A 88 10.97 5.37 4.94
CA SER A 88 12.35 5.64 4.51
C SER A 88 13.06 4.40 3.98
N VAL A 89 12.66 3.20 4.41
CA VAL A 89 13.25 1.94 3.98
C VAL A 89 12.62 1.49 2.67
N PRO A 90 13.39 1.30 1.58
CA PRO A 90 12.84 0.75 0.34
C PRO A 90 12.26 -0.65 0.55
N ASN A 91 11.09 -0.92 -0.03
CA ASN A 91 10.38 -2.19 0.15
C ASN A 91 11.22 -3.42 -0.21
N PHE A 92 12.07 -3.33 -1.25
CA PHE A 92 12.93 -4.44 -1.64
C PHE A 92 14.02 -4.74 -0.58
N VAL A 93 14.55 -3.72 0.10
CA VAL A 93 15.51 -3.92 1.20
C VAL A 93 14.84 -4.67 2.33
N LEU A 94 13.61 -4.26 2.69
CA LEU A 94 12.84 -4.95 3.72
C LEU A 94 12.52 -6.39 3.31
N ALA A 95 12.17 -6.63 2.05
CA ALA A 95 11.92 -7.97 1.53
C ALA A 95 13.14 -8.88 1.70
N VAL A 96 14.34 -8.41 1.32
CA VAL A 96 15.59 -9.16 1.48
C VAL A 96 15.90 -9.44 2.96
N LEU A 97 15.68 -8.46 3.84
CA LEU A 97 15.88 -8.65 5.29
C LEU A 97 14.90 -9.70 5.85
N LEU A 98 13.63 -9.66 5.46
CA LEU A 98 12.64 -10.66 5.86
C LEU A 98 13.01 -12.06 5.35
N GLN A 99 13.41 -12.19 4.07
CA GLN A 99 13.89 -13.45 3.52
C GLN A 99 15.09 -14.00 4.29
N TYR A 100 16.07 -13.15 4.59
CA TYR A 100 17.28 -13.58 5.30
C TYR A 100 17.00 -13.98 6.75
N TYR A 101 16.34 -13.12 7.52
CA TYR A 101 16.14 -13.38 8.95
C TYR A 101 15.00 -14.34 9.22
N ILE A 102 13.84 -14.13 8.60
CA ILE A 102 12.63 -14.90 8.88
C ILE A 102 12.59 -16.20 8.08
N GLY A 103 12.93 -16.12 6.78
CA GLY A 103 12.92 -17.27 5.90
C GLY A 103 14.14 -18.20 6.10
N LEU A 104 15.37 -17.64 5.96
CA LEU A 104 16.58 -18.44 5.96
C LEU A 104 17.04 -18.81 7.38
N LYS A 105 17.21 -17.82 8.29
CA LYS A 105 17.74 -18.08 9.62
C LYS A 105 16.75 -18.76 10.57
N LEU A 106 15.50 -18.31 10.57
CA LEU A 106 14.45 -18.85 11.45
C LEU A 106 13.66 -20.00 10.81
N GLY A 107 13.68 -20.13 9.47
CA GLY A 107 12.97 -21.19 8.75
C GLY A 107 11.44 -21.13 8.90
N LEU A 108 10.88 -19.96 9.24
CA LEU A 108 9.45 -19.81 9.54
C LEU A 108 8.58 -19.78 8.30
N PHE A 109 9.09 -19.20 7.19
CA PHE A 109 8.36 -19.09 5.92
C PHE A 109 9.23 -19.48 4.73
N PRO A 110 8.63 -19.97 3.63
CA PRO A 110 9.34 -20.31 2.40
C PRO A 110 10.05 -19.08 1.81
N LEU A 111 11.26 -19.28 1.33
CA LEU A 111 12.08 -18.20 0.72
C LEU A 111 11.55 -17.73 -0.62
N ALA A 112 10.93 -18.64 -1.40
CA ALA A 112 10.41 -18.38 -2.73
C ALA A 112 9.26 -19.35 -3.05
N GLY A 113 8.56 -19.08 -4.16
CA GLY A 113 7.49 -19.91 -4.67
C GLY A 113 6.15 -19.19 -4.71
N TRP A 114 5.18 -19.84 -5.37
CA TRP A 114 3.82 -19.33 -5.55
C TRP A 114 2.80 -20.47 -5.44
N GLY A 115 1.60 -20.18 -4.94
CA GLY A 115 0.52 -21.16 -4.83
C GLY A 115 0.10 -21.52 -3.41
N GLN A 116 0.92 -21.22 -2.41
CA GLN A 116 0.56 -21.38 -0.99
C GLN A 116 0.51 -20.04 -0.27
N PHE A 117 -0.43 -19.88 0.65
CA PHE A 117 -0.58 -18.64 1.42
C PHE A 117 0.69 -18.27 2.21
N SER A 118 1.41 -19.26 2.76
CA SER A 118 2.68 -19.03 3.47
C SER A 118 3.74 -18.32 2.63
N GLN A 119 3.73 -18.52 1.31
CA GLN A 119 4.66 -17.89 0.36
C GLN A 119 4.35 -16.39 0.13
N THR A 120 3.11 -15.97 0.41
CA THR A 120 2.70 -14.57 0.23
C THR A 120 2.95 -13.70 1.47
N ILE A 121 3.25 -14.28 2.64
CA ILE A 121 3.33 -13.56 3.91
C ILE A 121 4.48 -12.54 3.92
N MET A 122 5.70 -12.98 3.62
CA MET A 122 6.87 -12.08 3.64
C MET A 122 6.77 -10.96 2.60
N PRO A 123 6.43 -11.24 1.31
CA PRO A 123 6.17 -10.18 0.33
C PRO A 123 5.06 -9.22 0.74
N THR A 124 3.95 -9.74 1.29
CA THR A 124 2.85 -8.91 1.79
C THR A 124 3.29 -7.96 2.89
N ILE A 125 4.06 -8.44 3.88
CA ILE A 125 4.60 -7.58 4.95
C ILE A 125 5.50 -6.49 4.37
N ALA A 126 6.43 -6.85 3.47
CA ALA A 126 7.33 -5.89 2.85
C ALA A 126 6.58 -4.78 2.09
N LEU A 127 5.56 -5.16 1.31
CA LEU A 127 4.71 -4.22 0.56
C LEU A 127 3.78 -3.40 1.45
N ALA A 128 3.32 -3.94 2.59
CA ALA A 128 2.37 -3.30 3.49
C ALA A 128 2.96 -2.13 4.28
N VAL A 129 4.28 -2.06 4.44
CA VAL A 129 4.94 -1.02 5.26
C VAL A 129 4.69 0.39 4.74
N GLY A 130 4.70 0.58 3.42
CA GLY A 130 4.39 1.87 2.79
C GLY A 130 2.97 2.37 3.12
N PRO A 131 1.91 1.64 2.74
CA PRO A 131 0.53 1.95 3.10
C PRO A 131 0.30 2.11 4.60
N PHE A 132 0.93 1.27 5.43
CA PHE A 132 0.88 1.37 6.88
C PHE A 132 1.39 2.73 7.37
N ALA A 133 2.60 3.10 6.98
CA ALA A 133 3.25 4.32 7.43
C ALA A 133 2.46 5.58 7.02
N GLU A 134 1.99 5.61 5.78
CA GLU A 134 1.20 6.73 5.25
C GLU A 134 -0.16 6.83 5.95
N THR A 135 -0.88 5.70 6.08
CA THR A 135 -2.19 5.65 6.74
C THR A 135 -2.08 6.02 8.21
N ALA A 136 -1.09 5.50 8.94
CA ALA A 136 -0.90 5.80 10.35
C ALA A 136 -0.66 7.30 10.58
N ARG A 137 0.20 7.91 9.78
CA ARG A 137 0.48 9.34 9.85
C ARG A 137 -0.73 10.19 9.48
N PHE A 138 -1.44 9.81 8.42
CA PHE A 138 -2.63 10.50 7.96
C PHE A 138 -3.75 10.47 9.01
N ILE A 139 -4.09 9.29 9.52
CA ILE A 139 -5.14 9.12 10.55
C ILE A 139 -4.77 9.86 11.83
N ARG A 140 -3.49 9.77 12.26
CA ARG A 140 -3.03 10.54 13.42
C ARG A 140 -3.28 12.04 13.25
N THR A 141 -2.83 12.63 12.15
CA THR A 141 -3.00 14.07 11.90
C THR A 141 -4.47 14.45 11.81
N SER A 142 -5.24 13.76 10.98
CA SER A 142 -6.67 14.05 10.79
C SER A 142 -7.49 13.88 12.05
N MET A 143 -7.19 12.88 12.90
CA MET A 143 -7.86 12.72 14.19
C MET A 143 -7.47 13.77 15.19
N VAL A 144 -6.21 14.20 15.23
CA VAL A 144 -5.76 15.30 16.11
C VAL A 144 -6.49 16.58 15.76
N ASP A 145 -6.52 16.93 14.46
CA ASP A 145 -7.23 18.13 13.98
C ASP A 145 -8.74 18.07 14.32
N THR A 146 -9.35 16.90 14.12
CA THR A 146 -10.76 16.69 14.48
C THR A 146 -10.99 16.83 15.99
N LEU A 147 -10.15 16.21 16.83
CA LEU A 147 -10.32 16.22 18.29
C LEU A 147 -10.13 17.63 18.91
N SER A 148 -9.45 18.54 18.22
CA SER A 148 -9.25 19.93 18.61
C SER A 148 -10.30 20.90 18.05
N SER A 149 -11.30 20.42 17.31
CA SER A 149 -12.33 21.26 16.70
C SER A 149 -13.46 21.63 17.66
N ASP A 150 -14.06 22.82 17.43
CA ASP A 150 -15.12 23.41 18.29
C ASP A 150 -16.36 22.51 18.43
N TYR A 151 -16.71 21.77 17.37
CA TYR A 151 -17.87 20.87 17.44
C TYR A 151 -17.63 19.66 18.36
N ILE A 152 -16.39 19.30 18.59
CA ILE A 152 -16.02 18.28 19.59
C ILE A 152 -16.18 18.83 21.01
N GLU A 153 -15.81 20.09 21.25
CA GLU A 153 -16.03 20.75 22.51
C GLU A 153 -17.53 20.87 22.81
N LEU A 154 -18.32 21.26 21.81
CA LEU A 154 -19.77 21.28 21.93
C LEU A 154 -20.35 19.89 22.26
N GLY A 155 -19.82 18.84 21.61
CA GLY A 155 -20.22 17.46 21.89
C GLY A 155 -19.95 17.05 23.34
N LYS A 156 -18.77 17.39 23.87
CA LYS A 156 -18.41 17.16 25.27
C LYS A 156 -19.35 17.96 26.23
N ALA A 157 -19.63 19.23 25.92
CA ALA A 157 -20.55 20.04 26.69
C ALA A 157 -21.99 19.48 26.73
N LYS A 158 -22.40 18.76 25.68
CA LYS A 158 -23.68 18.03 25.61
C LYS A 158 -23.63 16.64 26.28
N GLY A 159 -22.56 16.30 26.98
CA GLY A 159 -22.44 15.07 27.77
C GLY A 159 -21.96 13.85 27.02
N LEU A 160 -21.42 13.99 25.82
CA LEU A 160 -20.81 12.85 25.11
C LEU A 160 -19.56 12.34 25.84
N SER A 161 -19.49 11.05 26.04
CA SER A 161 -18.31 10.41 26.63
C SER A 161 -17.11 10.53 25.68
N ARG A 162 -15.88 10.44 26.24
CA ARG A 162 -14.65 10.46 25.46
C ARG A 162 -14.63 9.40 24.34
N MET A 163 -15.14 8.21 24.62
CA MET A 163 -15.18 7.12 23.63
C MET A 163 -16.18 7.39 22.51
N GLU A 164 -17.32 8.02 22.82
CA GLU A 164 -18.30 8.44 21.80
C GLU A 164 -17.73 9.51 20.87
N VAL A 165 -17.03 10.49 21.43
CA VAL A 165 -16.33 11.52 20.65
C VAL A 165 -15.31 10.87 19.70
N ILE A 166 -14.50 9.95 20.20
CA ILE A 166 -13.49 9.26 19.37
C ILE A 166 -14.16 8.45 18.25
N ARG A 167 -15.12 7.58 18.58
CA ARG A 167 -15.72 6.64 17.61
C ARG A 167 -16.67 7.32 16.64
N LYS A 168 -17.59 8.17 17.13
CA LYS A 168 -18.66 8.76 16.31
C LYS A 168 -18.20 9.98 15.51
N HIS A 169 -17.22 10.72 16.03
CA HIS A 169 -16.77 11.98 15.42
C HIS A 169 -15.35 11.89 14.87
N ALA A 170 -14.33 11.68 15.71
CA ALA A 170 -12.94 11.74 15.25
C ALA A 170 -12.62 10.67 14.22
N MET A 171 -12.87 9.40 14.52
CA MET A 171 -12.59 8.29 13.61
C MET A 171 -13.40 8.41 12.31
N ARG A 172 -14.70 8.64 12.41
CA ARG A 172 -15.57 8.73 11.24
C ARG A 172 -15.12 9.83 10.27
N ASN A 173 -14.83 11.03 10.79
CA ASN A 173 -14.43 12.15 9.96
C ASN A 173 -13.04 11.95 9.33
N SER A 174 -12.13 11.27 10.05
CA SER A 174 -10.80 10.95 9.53
C SER A 174 -10.81 9.84 8.48
N MET A 175 -11.80 8.93 8.50
CA MET A 175 -11.91 7.88 7.50
C MET A 175 -12.38 8.38 6.13
N ILE A 176 -13.15 9.45 6.07
CA ILE A 176 -13.70 9.98 4.81
C ILE A 176 -12.57 10.37 3.82
N PRO A 177 -11.61 11.24 4.19
CA PRO A 177 -10.53 11.59 3.29
C PRO A 177 -9.49 10.46 3.11
N LEU A 178 -9.43 9.47 4.01
CA LEU A 178 -8.57 8.30 3.84
C LEU A 178 -8.92 7.51 2.57
N VAL A 179 -10.21 7.41 2.21
CA VAL A 179 -10.65 6.71 1.00
C VAL A 179 -9.99 7.28 -0.26
N THR A 180 -9.76 8.60 -0.31
CA THR A 180 -9.08 9.24 -1.45
C THR A 180 -7.59 8.89 -1.55
N LEU A 181 -6.95 8.57 -0.42
CA LEU A 181 -5.56 8.10 -0.39
C LEU A 181 -5.42 6.63 -0.78
N ILE A 182 -6.40 5.80 -0.44
CA ILE A 182 -6.37 4.36 -0.72
C ILE A 182 -6.39 4.08 -2.23
N GLY A 183 -7.12 4.87 -3.03
CA GLY A 183 -7.27 4.66 -4.47
C GLY A 183 -5.93 4.61 -5.22
N PRO A 184 -5.10 5.66 -5.18
CA PRO A 184 -3.77 5.65 -5.80
C PRO A 184 -2.85 4.55 -5.27
N TYR A 185 -2.89 4.24 -3.96
CA TYR A 185 -2.14 3.13 -3.38
C TYR A 185 -2.57 1.78 -3.92
N ALA A 186 -3.86 1.53 -4.04
CA ALA A 186 -4.39 0.30 -4.60
C ALA A 186 -3.85 0.08 -6.02
N VAL A 187 -3.96 1.09 -6.88
CA VAL A 187 -3.43 1.03 -8.24
C VAL A 187 -1.92 0.75 -8.23
N ALA A 188 -1.14 1.52 -7.47
CA ALA A 188 0.32 1.37 -7.42
C ALA A 188 0.77 -0.02 -6.95
N LEU A 189 0.10 -0.58 -5.93
CA LEU A 189 0.42 -1.91 -5.41
C LEU A 189 -0.06 -3.04 -6.33
N MET A 190 -1.23 -2.89 -6.95
CA MET A 190 -1.81 -3.92 -7.82
C MET A 190 -1.16 -3.96 -9.21
N THR A 191 -0.50 -2.88 -9.64
CA THR A 191 0.31 -2.88 -10.87
C THR A 191 1.67 -3.55 -10.70
N GLY A 192 2.02 -3.90 -9.46
CA GLY A 192 3.13 -4.79 -9.14
C GLY A 192 4.44 -4.09 -8.76
N SER A 193 5.24 -4.82 -8.01
CA SER A 193 6.62 -4.47 -7.70
C SER A 193 7.56 -5.46 -8.39
N MET A 194 8.20 -5.03 -9.47
CA MET A 194 9.13 -5.87 -10.24
C MET A 194 10.22 -6.55 -9.39
N VAL A 195 10.56 -5.98 -8.25
CA VAL A 195 11.67 -6.46 -7.41
C VAL A 195 11.22 -7.46 -6.35
N ILE A 196 9.97 -7.38 -5.91
CA ILE A 196 9.46 -8.23 -4.81
C ILE A 196 8.78 -9.49 -5.35
N GLU A 197 8.32 -9.44 -6.60
CA GLU A 197 7.57 -10.52 -7.26
C GLU A 197 8.47 -11.48 -8.07
N ASN A 198 9.73 -11.15 -8.28
CA ASN A 198 10.75 -11.99 -8.88
C ASN A 198 11.60 -12.64 -7.82
#